data_963cece6183b56cdf6b9b79ba011f08d
#
_entry.id   963cece6183b56cdf6b9b79ba011f08d
#
_cell.length_a   1.000
_cell.length_b   1.000
_cell.length_c   1.000
_cell.angle_alpha   90.00
_cell.angle_beta   90.00
_cell.angle_gamma   90.00
#
_symmetry.space_group_name_H-M   'P 1'
#
loop_
_entity.id
_entity.type
_entity.pdbx_description
1 polymer ?
#
loop_
_entity_poly.entity_id
_entity_poly.type
_entity_poly.pdbx_seq_one_letter_code
_entity_poly.pdbx_strand_id
1 'polypeptide(L)'
;IGIVAGRVRERYGRPAMIISLEPDGVGKGSARGIAGFRLGNAVIAAHQAGIIEGGGGHDMAAGFSIRNSQIEALQSFMDERFLAEFNGVVPQVSHTASAALSVAGCQPIIADWLDKMGPFGSGNAEPRFILPDCRVMSARRVGGDGAHLSCRLDDGSGMIKAIAFQVVGTTVGKAIEAAMNGDYLHILGRVRRDRFRGGNAMQIEIDDVAEPKLAAG
;
A
#
# COMPACT_ATOMS: atom_id res chain seq x y z
N ILE A 1 0.11 -13.43 13.75
CA ILE A 1 0.10 -13.74 12.31
C ILE A 1 -0.76 -12.75 11.51
N GLY A 2 -1.91 -12.26 11.99
CA GLY A 2 -2.80 -11.36 11.25
C GLY A 2 -2.18 -10.03 10.81
N ILE A 3 -1.33 -9.41 11.65
CA ILE A 3 -0.59 -8.19 11.31
C ILE A 3 0.41 -8.46 10.18
N VAL A 4 1.08 -9.61 10.22
CA VAL A 4 2.04 -10.02 9.19
C VAL A 4 1.31 -10.25 7.86
N ALA A 5 0.16 -10.93 7.87
CA ALA A 5 -0.68 -11.12 6.69
C ALA A 5 -1.10 -9.77 6.07
N GLY A 6 -1.45 -8.78 6.91
CA GLY A 6 -1.76 -7.42 6.47
C GLY A 6 -0.60 -6.75 5.74
N ARG A 7 0.60 -6.79 6.32
CA ARG A 7 1.81 -6.21 5.71
C ARG A 7 2.21 -6.91 4.40
N VAL A 8 2.09 -8.24 4.33
CA VAL A 8 2.36 -8.98 3.09
C VAL A 8 1.36 -8.60 2.01
N ARG A 9 0.06 -8.55 2.35
CA ARG A 9 -0.98 -8.07 1.42
C ARG A 9 -0.69 -6.66 0.90
N GLU A 10 -0.32 -5.72 1.78
CA GLU A 10 0.00 -4.34 1.41
C GLU A 10 1.21 -4.27 0.48
N ARG A 11 2.26 -5.03 0.81
CA ARG A 11 3.50 -5.03 0.03
C ARG A 11 3.32 -5.57 -1.39
N TYR A 12 2.50 -6.60 -1.57
CA TYR A 12 2.38 -7.31 -2.84
C TYR A 12 1.07 -7.02 -3.60
N GLY A 13 0.11 -6.32 -2.97
CA GLY A 13 -1.20 -6.07 -3.57
C GLY A 13 -1.98 -7.35 -3.89
N ARG A 14 -1.77 -8.42 -3.08
CA ARG A 14 -2.37 -9.74 -3.28
C ARG A 14 -3.04 -10.20 -2.00
N PRO A 15 -4.04 -11.08 -2.07
CA PRO A 15 -4.48 -11.80 -0.88
C PRO A 15 -3.29 -12.51 -0.24
N ALA A 16 -3.21 -12.48 1.07
CA ALA A 16 -2.10 -13.08 1.79
C ALA A 16 -2.61 -13.96 2.93
N MET A 17 -2.03 -15.13 3.06
CA MET A 17 -2.31 -16.07 4.15
C MET A 17 -1.00 -16.37 4.89
N ILE A 18 -1.03 -16.21 6.20
CA ILE A 18 0.09 -16.54 7.08
C ILE A 18 -0.37 -17.64 8.00
N ILE A 19 0.38 -18.74 8.05
CA ILE A 19 0.09 -19.92 8.85
C ILE A 19 1.18 -20.06 9.89
N SER A 20 0.77 -20.18 11.16
CA SER A 20 1.64 -20.62 12.26
C SER A 20 1.60 -22.14 12.29
N LEU A 21 2.75 -22.76 12.09
CA LEU A 21 2.86 -24.22 12.16
C LEU A 21 3.04 -24.63 13.61
N GLU A 22 2.17 -25.52 14.07
CA GLU A 22 2.22 -26.05 15.42
C GLU A 22 2.86 -27.47 15.40
N PRO A 23 3.50 -27.91 16.50
CA PRO A 23 4.17 -29.21 16.56
C PRO A 23 3.24 -30.42 16.41
N ASP A 24 1.95 -30.26 16.71
CA ASP A 24 0.90 -31.26 16.55
C ASP A 24 0.47 -31.50 15.10
N GLY A 25 1.04 -30.75 14.16
CA GLY A 25 0.76 -30.83 12.73
C GLY A 25 -0.49 -30.07 12.27
N VAL A 26 -1.15 -29.32 13.17
CA VAL A 26 -2.29 -28.46 12.85
C VAL A 26 -1.89 -26.99 13.00
N GLY A 27 -1.82 -26.27 11.89
CA GLY A 27 -1.51 -24.84 11.86
C GLY A 27 -2.73 -23.97 12.02
N LYS A 28 -2.51 -22.76 12.54
CA LYS A 28 -3.52 -21.67 12.57
C LYS A 28 -3.17 -20.63 11.54
N GLY A 29 -4.13 -20.31 10.66
CA GLY A 29 -3.97 -19.35 9.58
C GLY A 29 -4.72 -18.07 9.82
N SER A 30 -4.15 -16.96 9.34
CA SER A 30 -4.81 -15.67 9.23
C SER A 30 -4.64 -15.16 7.80
N ALA A 31 -5.76 -14.83 7.17
CA ALA A 31 -5.82 -14.34 5.80
C ALA A 31 -6.22 -12.86 5.73
N ARG A 32 -5.72 -12.17 4.75
CA ARG A 32 -6.10 -10.79 4.40
C ARG A 32 -6.41 -10.72 2.91
N GLY A 33 -7.60 -10.19 2.59
CA GLY A 33 -8.11 -10.04 1.24
C GLY A 33 -7.73 -8.71 0.59
N ILE A 34 -8.03 -8.62 -0.68
CA ILE A 34 -8.02 -7.39 -1.47
C ILE A 34 -9.43 -7.10 -1.99
N ALA A 35 -9.68 -5.87 -2.39
CA ALA A 35 -10.95 -5.50 -3.00
C ALA A 35 -11.21 -6.35 -4.26
N GLY A 36 -12.44 -6.82 -4.41
CA GLY A 36 -12.86 -7.65 -5.52
C GLY A 36 -12.62 -9.16 -5.35
N PHE A 37 -11.93 -9.61 -4.30
CA PHE A 37 -11.77 -11.03 -3.96
C PHE A 37 -12.60 -11.42 -2.75
N ARG A 38 -13.53 -12.35 -2.92
CA ARG A 38 -14.42 -12.84 -1.86
C ARG A 38 -13.71 -13.87 -0.96
N LEU A 39 -12.70 -13.38 -0.22
CA LEU A 39 -11.85 -14.22 0.63
C LEU A 39 -12.66 -15.09 1.61
N GLY A 40 -13.69 -14.52 2.26
CA GLY A 40 -14.52 -15.25 3.20
C GLY A 40 -15.19 -16.47 2.55
N ASN A 41 -15.76 -16.29 1.34
CA ASN A 41 -16.36 -17.36 0.57
C ASN A 41 -15.33 -18.42 0.14
N ALA A 42 -14.13 -17.99 -0.23
CA ALA A 42 -13.05 -18.91 -0.60
C ALA A 42 -12.62 -19.78 0.58
N VAL A 43 -12.51 -19.21 1.79
CA VAL A 43 -12.19 -19.96 3.02
C VAL A 43 -13.31 -20.94 3.39
N ILE A 44 -14.56 -20.53 3.30
CA ILE A 44 -15.72 -21.43 3.54
C ILE A 44 -15.70 -22.59 2.55
N ALA A 45 -15.45 -22.32 1.27
CA ALA A 45 -15.39 -23.35 0.25
C ALA A 45 -14.21 -24.30 0.43
N ALA A 46 -13.05 -23.82 0.88
CA ALA A 46 -11.92 -24.68 1.23
C ALA A 46 -12.25 -25.63 2.39
N HIS A 47 -13.03 -25.16 3.37
CA HIS A 47 -13.55 -26.01 4.45
C HIS A 47 -14.52 -27.08 3.91
N GLN A 48 -15.47 -26.67 3.06
CA GLN A 48 -16.43 -27.61 2.45
C GLN A 48 -15.75 -28.65 1.57
N ALA A 49 -14.62 -28.30 0.95
CA ALA A 49 -13.78 -29.22 0.16
C ALA A 49 -12.88 -30.12 1.03
N GLY A 50 -12.90 -29.99 2.36
CA GLY A 50 -12.08 -30.77 3.29
C GLY A 50 -10.59 -30.42 3.24
N ILE A 51 -10.23 -29.28 2.69
CA ILE A 51 -8.82 -28.81 2.59
C ILE A 51 -8.37 -28.18 3.91
N ILE A 52 -9.28 -27.52 4.63
CA ILE A 52 -9.02 -26.96 5.95
C ILE A 52 -9.94 -27.59 7.01
N GLU A 53 -9.49 -27.64 8.25
CA GLU A 53 -10.23 -28.23 9.37
C GLU A 53 -11.43 -27.37 9.79
N GLY A 54 -11.33 -26.07 9.60
CA GLY A 54 -12.36 -25.09 9.91
C GLY A 54 -11.86 -23.69 9.61
N GLY A 55 -12.78 -22.76 9.39
CA GLY A 55 -12.43 -21.38 9.09
C GLY A 55 -13.65 -20.56 8.70
N GLY A 56 -13.45 -19.26 8.64
CA GLY A 56 -14.46 -18.29 8.24
C GLY A 56 -13.94 -16.88 8.35
N GLY A 57 -14.75 -15.94 7.94
CA GLY A 57 -14.42 -14.52 7.95
C GLY A 57 -15.22 -13.74 6.93
N HIS A 58 -14.69 -12.59 6.56
CA HIS A 58 -15.24 -11.68 5.58
C HIS A 58 -14.24 -11.46 4.44
N ASP A 59 -14.64 -10.72 3.41
CA ASP A 59 -13.83 -10.52 2.20
C ASP A 59 -12.46 -9.88 2.47
N MET A 60 -12.32 -9.10 3.55
CA MET A 60 -11.05 -8.45 3.89
C MET A 60 -10.21 -9.20 4.91
N ALA A 61 -10.78 -10.11 5.68
CA ALA A 61 -10.07 -10.87 6.72
C ALA A 61 -10.77 -12.19 7.04
N ALA A 62 -9.99 -13.26 7.14
CA ALA A 62 -10.47 -14.57 7.54
C ALA A 62 -9.45 -15.28 8.45
N GLY A 63 -9.93 -16.23 9.23
CA GLY A 63 -9.12 -17.14 10.03
C GLY A 63 -9.45 -18.58 9.69
N PHE A 64 -8.47 -19.49 9.83
CA PHE A 64 -8.67 -20.91 9.55
C PHE A 64 -7.68 -21.77 10.31
N SER A 65 -7.99 -23.07 10.39
CA SER A 65 -7.09 -24.12 10.91
C SER A 65 -6.85 -25.16 9.81
N ILE A 66 -5.61 -25.62 9.66
CA ILE A 66 -5.21 -26.46 8.55
C ILE A 66 -4.14 -27.48 9.00
N ARG A 67 -4.19 -28.70 8.48
CA ARG A 67 -3.08 -29.65 8.63
C ARG A 67 -1.89 -29.22 7.78
N ASN A 68 -0.69 -29.35 8.31
CA ASN A 68 0.52 -28.99 7.60
C ASN A 68 0.63 -29.68 6.24
N SER A 69 0.15 -30.92 6.12
CA SER A 69 0.12 -31.67 4.86
C SER A 69 -0.84 -31.13 3.80
N GLN A 70 -1.76 -30.24 4.15
CA GLN A 70 -2.77 -29.67 3.25
C GLN A 70 -2.43 -28.25 2.77
N ILE A 71 -1.29 -27.71 3.16
CA ILE A 71 -0.93 -26.30 2.81
C ILE A 71 -0.79 -26.12 1.31
N GLU A 72 -0.16 -27.07 0.60
CA GLU A 72 -0.02 -26.98 -0.87
C GLU A 72 -1.37 -27.10 -1.58
N ALA A 73 -2.27 -27.97 -1.08
CA ALA A 73 -3.62 -28.11 -1.59
C ALA A 73 -4.43 -26.80 -1.39
N LEU A 74 -4.27 -26.16 -0.22
CA LEU A 74 -4.91 -24.86 0.04
C LEU A 74 -4.37 -23.78 -0.91
N GLN A 75 -3.06 -23.74 -1.13
CA GLN A 75 -2.45 -22.77 -2.06
C GLN A 75 -3.04 -22.93 -3.46
N SER A 76 -3.01 -24.13 -4.03
CA SER A 76 -3.55 -24.40 -5.37
C SER A 76 -5.03 -24.02 -5.48
N PHE A 77 -5.82 -24.40 -4.48
CA PHE A 77 -7.25 -24.09 -4.43
C PHE A 77 -7.52 -22.57 -4.40
N MET A 78 -6.74 -21.81 -3.62
CA MET A 78 -6.90 -20.37 -3.52
C MET A 78 -6.42 -19.66 -4.77
N ASP A 79 -5.35 -20.11 -5.39
CA ASP A 79 -4.84 -19.57 -6.65
C ASP A 79 -5.85 -19.76 -7.80
N GLU A 80 -6.44 -20.95 -7.92
CA GLU A 80 -7.51 -21.21 -8.91
C GLU A 80 -8.71 -20.29 -8.71
N ARG A 81 -9.19 -20.14 -7.48
CA ARG A 81 -10.30 -19.26 -7.17
C ARG A 81 -9.99 -17.79 -7.43
N PHE A 82 -8.79 -17.37 -7.07
CA PHE A 82 -8.34 -16.01 -7.32
C PHE A 82 -8.33 -15.72 -8.84
N LEU A 83 -7.73 -16.59 -9.63
CA LEU A 83 -7.69 -16.43 -11.07
C LEU A 83 -9.09 -16.48 -11.71
N ALA A 84 -9.96 -17.35 -11.24
CA ALA A 84 -11.34 -17.43 -11.72
C ALA A 84 -12.12 -16.15 -11.42
N GLU A 85 -11.97 -15.56 -10.24
CA GLU A 85 -12.70 -14.35 -9.84
C GLU A 85 -12.26 -13.10 -10.63
N PHE A 86 -11.00 -13.07 -11.05
CA PHE A 86 -10.42 -12.00 -11.87
C PHE A 86 -10.28 -12.35 -13.36
N ASN A 87 -10.96 -13.41 -13.85
CA ASN A 87 -10.91 -13.86 -15.25
C ASN A 87 -9.48 -14.07 -15.78
N GLY A 88 -8.60 -14.60 -14.95
CA GLY A 88 -7.18 -14.80 -15.26
C GLY A 88 -6.32 -13.54 -15.27
N VAL A 89 -6.91 -12.36 -15.06
CA VAL A 89 -6.18 -11.09 -15.02
C VAL A 89 -5.83 -10.75 -13.57
N VAL A 90 -4.56 -10.69 -13.29
CA VAL A 90 -4.10 -10.33 -11.94
C VAL A 90 -4.31 -8.83 -11.71
N PRO A 91 -5.14 -8.41 -10.71
CA PRO A 91 -5.41 -7.00 -10.47
C PRO A 91 -4.12 -6.23 -10.19
N GLN A 92 -3.96 -5.10 -10.83
CA GLN A 92 -2.90 -4.17 -10.49
C GLN A 92 -3.33 -3.31 -9.27
N VAL A 93 -2.39 -3.00 -8.41
CA VAL A 93 -2.64 -2.03 -7.34
C VAL A 93 -2.92 -0.69 -8.00
N SER A 94 -4.10 -0.16 -7.77
CA SER A 94 -4.47 1.18 -8.22
C SER A 94 -4.76 2.06 -7.01
N HIS A 95 -4.35 3.30 -7.11
CA HIS A 95 -4.63 4.30 -6.08
C HIS A 95 -5.53 5.40 -6.67
N THR A 96 -6.46 5.88 -5.87
CA THR A 96 -7.28 7.02 -6.22
C THR A 96 -6.73 8.26 -5.52
N ALA A 97 -6.46 9.30 -6.30
CA ALA A 97 -6.17 10.64 -5.77
C ALA A 97 -7.48 11.43 -5.68
N SER A 98 -7.62 12.21 -4.62
CA SER A 98 -8.78 13.11 -4.42
C SER A 98 -8.69 14.34 -5.32
N ALA A 99 -7.47 14.81 -5.56
CA ALA A 99 -7.20 15.93 -6.48
C ALA A 99 -5.72 15.95 -6.90
N ALA A 100 -5.43 16.70 -7.97
CA ALA A 100 -4.07 17.10 -8.31
C ALA A 100 -3.72 18.43 -7.63
N LEU A 101 -2.49 18.54 -7.13
CA LEU A 101 -1.94 19.77 -6.55
C LEU A 101 -0.58 20.07 -7.19
N SER A 102 -0.29 21.37 -7.36
CA SER A 102 1.09 21.80 -7.56
C SER A 102 1.82 21.91 -6.22
N VAL A 103 3.14 21.91 -6.25
CA VAL A 103 3.96 22.18 -5.06
C VAL A 103 3.61 23.52 -4.42
N ALA A 104 3.44 24.57 -5.22
CA ALA A 104 2.98 25.88 -4.74
C ALA A 104 1.57 25.83 -4.13
N GLY A 105 0.72 24.91 -4.55
CA GLY A 105 -0.62 24.68 -4.00
C GLY A 105 -0.61 23.96 -2.64
N CYS A 106 0.49 23.33 -2.23
CA CYS A 106 0.61 22.67 -0.94
C CYS A 106 0.76 23.68 0.21
N GLN A 107 -0.22 24.53 0.39
CA GLN A 107 -0.26 25.64 1.36
C GLN A 107 -0.79 25.17 2.72
N PRO A 108 -0.42 25.87 3.83
CA PRO A 108 -0.94 25.57 5.16
C PRO A 108 -2.45 25.48 5.28
N ILE A 109 -3.16 26.27 4.46
CA ILE A 109 -4.62 26.23 4.41
C ILE A 109 -5.19 24.86 4.05
N ILE A 110 -4.48 24.07 3.22
CA ILE A 110 -4.89 22.69 2.89
C ILE A 110 -4.88 21.83 4.17
N ALA A 111 -3.82 21.95 4.99
CA ALA A 111 -3.76 21.22 6.25
C ALA A 111 -4.89 21.63 7.21
N ASP A 112 -5.23 22.93 7.27
CA ASP A 112 -6.35 23.43 8.09
C ASP A 112 -7.71 22.87 7.64
N TRP A 113 -7.91 22.71 6.33
CA TRP A 113 -9.12 22.09 5.80
C TRP A 113 -9.16 20.58 6.08
N LEU A 114 -8.03 19.90 5.92
CA LEU A 114 -7.94 18.46 6.24
C LEU A 114 -8.22 18.21 7.73
N ASP A 115 -7.68 19.03 8.62
CA ASP A 115 -7.95 18.94 10.05
C ASP A 115 -9.45 19.09 10.38
N LYS A 116 -10.16 19.96 9.65
CA LYS A 116 -11.63 20.14 9.81
C LYS A 116 -12.44 18.99 9.24
N MET A 117 -11.93 18.29 8.22
CA MET A 117 -12.59 17.11 7.62
C MET A 117 -12.42 15.85 8.46
N GLY A 118 -11.45 15.83 9.38
CA GLY A 118 -11.21 14.71 10.29
C GLY A 118 -12.32 14.53 11.34
N PRO A 119 -12.27 13.43 12.12
CA PRO A 119 -11.24 12.38 12.07
C PRO A 119 -11.39 11.47 10.86
N PHE A 120 -10.25 11.08 10.28
CA PHE A 120 -10.20 10.11 9.18
C PHE A 120 -10.15 8.67 9.72
N GLY A 121 -10.73 7.74 8.96
CA GLY A 121 -10.79 6.34 9.33
C GLY A 121 -11.74 5.55 8.42
N SER A 122 -12.34 4.50 8.95
CA SER A 122 -13.32 3.70 8.22
C SER A 122 -14.53 4.55 7.84
N GLY A 123 -14.87 4.59 6.54
CA GLY A 123 -15.98 5.39 6.01
C GLY A 123 -15.63 6.87 5.75
N ASN A 124 -14.48 7.37 6.23
CA ASN A 124 -13.99 8.73 5.95
C ASN A 124 -12.48 8.65 5.64
N ALA A 125 -12.15 8.23 4.42
CA ALA A 125 -10.76 8.04 4.00
C ALA A 125 -10.05 9.39 3.91
N GLU A 126 -8.80 9.44 4.42
CA GLU A 126 -7.99 10.63 4.31
C GLU A 126 -7.68 10.94 2.84
N PRO A 127 -7.88 12.21 2.39
CA PRO A 127 -7.57 12.61 1.04
C PRO A 127 -6.11 12.42 0.68
N ARG A 128 -5.87 11.83 -0.49
CA ARG A 128 -4.56 11.73 -1.12
C ARG A 128 -4.51 12.61 -2.34
N PHE A 129 -3.38 13.23 -2.55
CA PHE A 129 -3.16 14.16 -3.65
C PHE A 129 -2.09 13.61 -4.58
N ILE A 130 -2.24 13.89 -5.86
CA ILE A 130 -1.19 13.65 -6.83
C ILE A 130 -0.49 14.98 -7.15
N LEU A 131 0.84 14.97 -7.07
CA LEU A 131 1.69 16.03 -7.59
C LEU A 131 2.28 15.51 -8.91
N PRO A 132 1.78 15.99 -10.05
CA PRO A 132 2.27 15.54 -11.34
C PRO A 132 3.66 16.11 -11.64
N ASP A 133 4.42 15.40 -12.44
CA ASP A 133 5.67 15.84 -13.06
C ASP A 133 6.68 16.49 -12.10
N CYS A 134 6.89 15.85 -10.95
CA CYS A 134 7.89 16.30 -9.97
C CYS A 134 9.26 15.76 -10.30
N ARG A 135 10.29 16.62 -10.25
CA ARG A 135 11.69 16.22 -10.19
C ARG A 135 12.11 15.91 -8.77
N VAL A 136 12.89 14.86 -8.59
CA VAL A 136 13.51 14.52 -7.32
C VAL A 136 14.87 15.24 -7.22
N MET A 137 14.86 16.41 -6.57
CA MET A 137 16.08 17.24 -6.43
C MET A 137 17.11 16.64 -5.47
N SER A 138 16.65 15.85 -4.51
CA SER A 138 17.48 15.05 -3.61
C SER A 138 16.67 13.98 -2.93
N ALA A 139 17.30 12.84 -2.67
CA ALA A 139 16.76 11.79 -1.82
C ALA A 139 17.88 11.27 -0.90
N ARG A 140 17.60 11.11 0.37
CA ARG A 140 18.54 10.57 1.35
C ARG A 140 17.84 9.62 2.30
N ARG A 141 18.50 8.55 2.69
CA ARG A 141 18.02 7.61 3.69
C ARG A 141 18.04 8.27 5.06
N VAL A 142 16.95 8.08 5.80
CA VAL A 142 16.76 8.61 7.14
C VAL A 142 16.08 7.58 8.05
N GLY A 143 16.07 7.84 9.36
CA GLY A 143 15.62 6.89 10.39
C GLY A 143 16.79 6.11 10.96
N GLY A 144 16.62 5.54 12.14
CA GLY A 144 17.69 4.79 12.84
C GLY A 144 18.13 3.53 12.10
N ASP A 145 17.24 2.95 11.30
CA ASP A 145 17.45 1.77 10.44
C ASP A 145 17.71 2.14 8.98
N GLY A 146 17.67 3.43 8.62
CA GLY A 146 17.83 3.90 7.25
C GLY A 146 16.71 3.47 6.29
N ALA A 147 15.55 3.05 6.79
CA ALA A 147 14.48 2.48 5.99
C ALA A 147 13.59 3.51 5.26
N HIS A 148 13.73 4.79 5.59
CA HIS A 148 12.92 5.87 5.04
C HIS A 148 13.71 6.73 4.05
N LEU A 149 13.03 7.39 3.10
CA LEU A 149 13.62 8.38 2.21
C LEU A 149 13.08 9.78 2.51
N SER A 150 13.98 10.72 2.79
CA SER A 150 13.66 12.15 2.87
C SER A 150 14.06 12.79 1.55
N CYS A 151 13.10 13.40 0.86
CA CYS A 151 13.25 13.93 -0.47
C CYS A 151 13.00 15.44 -0.54
N ARG A 152 13.50 16.08 -1.58
CA ARG A 152 13.07 17.39 -2.06
C ARG A 152 12.49 17.23 -3.46
N LEU A 153 11.28 17.72 -3.66
CA LEU A 153 10.53 17.64 -4.89
C LEU A 153 10.33 19.04 -5.46
N ASP A 154 10.40 19.16 -6.78
CA ASP A 154 10.19 20.40 -7.54
C ASP A 154 9.35 20.09 -8.78
N ASP A 155 8.22 20.75 -8.96
CA ASP A 155 7.34 20.66 -10.13
C ASP A 155 7.43 21.90 -11.04
N GLY A 156 8.40 22.77 -10.82
CA GLY A 156 8.54 24.06 -11.49
C GLY A 156 7.74 25.20 -10.86
N SER A 157 6.76 24.91 -10.00
CA SER A 157 6.02 25.94 -9.26
C SER A 157 6.66 26.27 -7.90
N GLY A 158 7.56 25.41 -7.42
CA GLY A 158 8.26 25.57 -6.15
C GLY A 158 8.89 24.27 -5.67
N MET A 159 9.48 24.33 -4.48
CA MET A 159 10.16 23.20 -3.86
C MET A 159 9.49 22.81 -2.55
N ILE A 160 9.24 21.51 -2.35
CA ILE A 160 8.65 20.98 -1.13
C ILE A 160 9.49 19.80 -0.59
N LYS A 161 9.53 19.68 0.74
CA LYS A 161 10.06 18.49 1.40
C LYS A 161 9.07 17.34 1.29
N ALA A 162 9.58 16.14 1.10
CA ALA A 162 8.78 14.93 1.12
C ALA A 162 9.45 13.85 1.98
N ILE A 163 8.65 12.94 2.51
CA ILE A 163 9.10 11.78 3.27
C ILE A 163 8.37 10.53 2.76
N ALA A 164 9.10 9.48 2.50
CA ALA A 164 8.55 8.17 2.18
C ALA A 164 8.98 7.18 3.26
N PHE A 165 8.02 6.63 4.00
CA PHE A 165 8.30 5.74 5.12
C PHE A 165 8.44 4.28 4.66
N GLN A 166 9.45 3.56 5.19
CA GLN A 166 9.70 2.13 4.96
C GLN A 166 9.82 1.73 3.48
N VAL A 167 10.39 2.63 2.64
CA VAL A 167 10.45 2.41 1.19
C VAL A 167 11.81 1.95 0.67
N VAL A 168 12.86 2.04 1.46
CA VAL A 168 14.20 1.61 1.01
C VAL A 168 14.18 0.13 0.66
N GLY A 169 14.65 -0.21 -0.55
CA GLY A 169 14.61 -1.57 -1.11
C GLY A 169 13.28 -1.98 -1.77
N THR A 170 12.21 -1.18 -1.66
CA THR A 170 10.94 -1.40 -2.37
C THR A 170 10.99 -0.82 -3.79
N THR A 171 9.98 -1.11 -4.61
CA THR A 171 9.81 -0.51 -5.95
C THR A 171 9.69 1.01 -5.88
N VAL A 172 8.93 1.54 -4.93
CA VAL A 172 8.77 2.98 -4.69
C VAL A 172 10.12 3.64 -4.35
N GLY A 173 10.86 3.07 -3.40
CA GLY A 173 12.16 3.59 -3.02
C GLY A 173 13.17 3.59 -4.17
N LYS A 174 13.22 2.51 -4.94
CA LYS A 174 14.08 2.39 -6.13
C LYS A 174 13.72 3.42 -7.20
N ALA A 175 12.42 3.63 -7.47
CA ALA A 175 11.97 4.65 -8.42
C ALA A 175 12.37 6.07 -7.99
N ILE A 176 12.21 6.39 -6.70
CA ILE A 176 12.64 7.69 -6.15
C ILE A 176 14.16 7.87 -6.26
N GLU A 177 14.95 6.84 -5.89
CA GLU A 177 16.41 6.89 -5.98
C GLU A 177 16.89 7.01 -7.44
N ALA A 178 16.24 6.33 -8.39
CA ALA A 178 16.55 6.41 -9.81
C ALA A 178 16.22 7.79 -10.41
N ALA A 179 15.11 8.40 -10.01
CA ALA A 179 14.66 9.70 -10.54
C ALA A 179 15.59 10.88 -10.18
N MET A 180 16.57 10.69 -9.28
CA MET A 180 17.62 11.68 -9.03
C MET A 180 18.50 11.97 -10.26
N ASN A 181 18.42 11.15 -11.30
CA ASN A 181 19.11 11.38 -12.59
C ASN A 181 18.41 12.40 -13.49
N GLY A 182 17.33 13.04 -13.01
CA GLY A 182 16.60 14.08 -13.71
C GLY A 182 15.25 13.64 -14.30
N ASP A 183 14.85 12.39 -14.05
CA ASP A 183 13.55 11.88 -14.47
C ASP A 183 12.42 12.51 -13.66
N TYR A 184 11.25 12.58 -14.29
CA TYR A 184 10.03 13.05 -13.62
C TYR A 184 9.25 11.91 -13.02
N LEU A 185 8.62 12.16 -11.86
CA LEU A 185 7.68 11.25 -11.22
C LEU A 185 6.36 11.96 -10.93
N HIS A 186 5.27 11.24 -11.10
CA HIS A 186 4.01 11.57 -10.43
C HIS A 186 4.09 11.09 -8.99
N ILE A 187 3.85 11.96 -8.04
CA ILE A 187 3.93 11.66 -6.60
C ILE A 187 2.53 11.58 -6.02
N LEU A 188 2.14 10.42 -5.52
CA LEU A 188 0.92 10.27 -4.74
C LEU A 188 1.24 10.35 -3.25
N GLY A 189 0.52 11.18 -2.51
CA GLY A 189 0.77 11.30 -1.08
C GLY A 189 -0.22 12.18 -0.34
N ARG A 190 0.09 12.43 0.92
CA ARG A 190 -0.68 13.28 1.83
C ARG A 190 0.05 14.56 2.12
N VAL A 191 -0.68 15.66 2.13
CA VAL A 191 -0.15 16.97 2.51
C VAL A 191 -0.16 17.07 4.03
N ARG A 192 0.99 17.34 4.64
CA ARG A 192 1.16 17.42 6.09
C ARG A 192 1.91 18.67 6.50
N ARG A 193 1.68 19.13 7.73
CA ARG A 193 2.59 20.07 8.38
C ARG A 193 3.89 19.35 8.77
N ASP A 194 5.06 19.96 8.49
CA ASP A 194 6.35 19.40 8.92
C ASP A 194 6.52 19.60 10.42
N ARG A 195 6.21 18.58 11.19
CA ARG A 195 6.31 18.61 12.67
C ARG A 195 7.72 18.79 13.19
N PHE A 196 8.75 18.49 12.38
CA PHE A 196 10.16 18.60 12.80
C PHE A 196 10.72 20.00 12.64
N ARG A 197 10.23 20.77 11.64
CA ARG A 197 10.66 22.15 11.43
C ARG A 197 9.86 23.17 12.21
N GLY A 198 8.67 22.78 12.68
CA GLY A 198 7.75 23.71 13.33
C GLY A 198 7.15 24.76 12.37
N GLY A 199 6.29 25.61 12.90
CA GLY A 199 5.64 26.67 12.13
C GLY A 199 4.70 26.15 11.03
N ASN A 200 4.67 26.86 9.90
CA ASN A 200 3.79 26.59 8.76
C ASN A 200 4.47 25.80 7.63
N ALA A 201 5.63 25.18 7.88
CA ALA A 201 6.30 24.37 6.88
C ALA A 201 5.44 23.15 6.50
N MET A 202 5.31 22.93 5.18
CA MET A 202 4.55 21.82 4.63
C MET A 202 5.49 20.73 4.13
N GLN A 203 5.01 19.48 4.15
CA GLN A 203 5.69 18.34 3.55
C GLN A 203 4.68 17.39 2.91
N ILE A 204 5.16 16.58 1.99
CA ILE A 204 4.40 15.47 1.41
C ILE A 204 4.84 14.17 2.09
N GLU A 205 3.89 13.42 2.61
CA GLU A 205 4.08 12.02 2.99
C GLU A 205 3.76 11.17 1.76
N ILE A 206 4.79 10.60 1.14
CA ILE A 206 4.66 9.84 -0.11
C ILE A 206 4.09 8.46 0.20
N ASP A 207 2.97 8.13 -0.48
CA ASP A 207 2.37 6.80 -0.45
C ASP A 207 2.83 5.94 -1.62
N ASP A 208 2.95 6.53 -2.83
CA ASP A 208 3.35 5.84 -4.05
C ASP A 208 3.92 6.82 -5.09
N VAL A 209 4.58 6.28 -6.11
CA VAL A 209 5.11 7.05 -7.24
C VAL A 209 4.85 6.33 -8.55
N ALA A 210 4.70 7.08 -9.62
CA ALA A 210 4.58 6.56 -10.98
C ALA A 210 5.41 7.39 -11.96
N GLU A 211 5.97 6.73 -12.97
CA GLU A 211 6.58 7.42 -14.10
C GLU A 211 5.48 8.06 -14.96
N PRO A 212 5.66 9.30 -15.45
CA PRO A 212 4.75 9.89 -16.41
C PRO A 212 4.69 9.01 -17.65
N LYS A 213 3.49 8.54 -18.02
CA LYS A 213 3.33 7.87 -19.31
C LYS A 213 3.53 8.93 -20.39
N LEU A 214 4.52 8.74 -21.26
CA LEU A 214 4.60 9.48 -22.51
C LEU A 214 3.24 9.32 -23.20
N ALA A 215 2.55 10.43 -23.43
CA ALA A 215 1.36 10.39 -24.28
C ALA A 215 1.79 9.77 -25.61
N ALA A 216 1.19 8.63 -25.95
CA ALA A 216 1.35 8.08 -27.28
C ALA A 216 0.83 9.13 -28.26
N GLY A 217 1.76 9.75 -29.01
CA GLY A 217 1.46 10.73 -30.04
C GLY A 217 0.72 10.11 -31.22
#